data_b9e6ecf05803bb771c6465c88a144036
#
_entry.id   b9e6ecf05803bb771c6465c88a144036
#
_cell.length_a   1.000
_cell.length_b   1.000
_cell.length_c   1.000
_cell.angle_alpha   90.00
_cell.angle_beta   90.00
_cell.angle_gamma   90.00
#
_symmetry.space_group_name_H-M   'P 1'
#
loop_
_entity.id
_entity.type
_entity.pdbx_description
1 polymer ?
#
loop_
_entity_poly.entity_id
_entity_poly.type
_entity_poly.pdbx_seq_one_letter_code
_entity_poly.pdbx_strand_id
1 'polypeptide(L)'
;WYLDLNLLFAYWGDGKANTRVFHHTGPITMIYAMREALRIALEEGLEARFARHRKAHEAFVAGLEAMGLTLFARGKQLPMLNVINIPEGIDDLAVRRRLLEQNIEISGGFGPLAGKAWRVGLMGVNANPAPVLTLLGALEAALAEQGYRCERGAAVAAAREVYKR
;
A
#
# COMPACT_ATOMS: atom_id res chain seq x y z
N TRP A 1 13.02 -24.76 12.72
CA TRP A 1 14.23 -24.40 13.47
C TRP A 1 14.19 -23.00 14.04
N TYR A 2 14.08 -21.94 13.24
CA TYR A 2 14.18 -20.54 13.67
C TYR A 2 13.10 -20.12 14.67
N LEU A 3 11.87 -20.61 14.51
CA LEU A 3 10.72 -20.34 15.39
C LEU A 3 10.42 -21.49 16.38
N ASP A 4 11.34 -22.43 16.54
CA ASP A 4 11.20 -23.50 17.51
C ASP A 4 11.45 -22.96 18.93
N LEU A 5 10.38 -22.93 19.73
CA LEU A 5 10.43 -22.40 21.09
C LEU A 5 11.37 -23.18 22.01
N ASN A 6 11.49 -24.51 21.82
CA ASN A 6 12.40 -25.31 22.63
C ASN A 6 13.86 -24.90 22.42
N LEU A 7 14.23 -24.65 21.15
CA LEU A 7 15.58 -24.17 20.80
C LEU A 7 15.79 -22.74 21.32
N LEU A 8 14.78 -21.88 21.25
CA LEU A 8 14.85 -20.52 21.78
C LEU A 8 14.96 -20.51 23.31
N PHE A 9 14.24 -21.35 24.02
CA PHE A 9 14.38 -21.51 25.47
C PHE A 9 15.76 -22.01 25.85
N ALA A 10 16.35 -22.95 25.13
CA ALA A 10 17.72 -23.37 25.35
C ALA A 10 18.74 -22.21 25.13
N TYR A 11 18.48 -21.33 24.15
CA TYR A 11 19.32 -20.16 23.88
C TYR A 11 19.19 -19.08 24.97
N TRP A 12 17.97 -18.78 25.41
CA TRP A 12 17.74 -17.78 26.46
C TRP A 12 18.22 -18.28 27.83
N GLY A 13 18.22 -19.60 28.04
CA GLY A 13 18.58 -20.23 29.29
C GLY A 13 17.47 -20.15 30.34
N ASP A 14 17.47 -21.11 31.22
CA ASP A 14 16.61 -21.12 32.44
C ASP A 14 17.27 -20.43 33.64
N GLY A 15 18.38 -19.78 33.44
CA GLY A 15 19.18 -19.15 34.48
C GLY A 15 20.03 -20.12 35.35
N LYS A 16 19.97 -21.43 35.02
CA LYS A 16 20.60 -22.48 35.82
C LYS A 16 21.85 -23.10 35.19
N ALA A 17 22.06 -22.93 33.89
CA ALA A 17 23.19 -23.51 33.18
C ALA A 17 24.26 -22.48 32.89
N ASN A 18 25.53 -22.81 33.26
CA ASN A 18 26.71 -22.00 32.95
C ASN A 18 27.10 -22.06 31.43
N THR A 19 26.38 -22.79 30.62
CA THR A 19 26.70 -22.96 29.19
C THR A 19 25.61 -22.29 28.34
N ARG A 20 25.99 -21.18 27.72
CA ARG A 20 25.15 -20.47 26.76
C ARG A 20 25.12 -21.26 25.44
N VAL A 21 23.94 -21.73 25.04
CA VAL A 21 23.73 -22.38 23.74
C VAL A 21 23.42 -21.30 22.71
N PHE A 22 24.28 -21.17 21.68
CA PHE A 22 24.01 -20.23 20.58
C PHE A 22 22.96 -20.80 19.64
N HIS A 23 21.94 -20.03 19.34
CA HIS A 23 20.89 -20.39 18.37
C HIS A 23 21.06 -19.64 17.05
N HIS A 24 21.12 -18.32 17.08
CA HIS A 24 21.27 -17.50 15.88
C HIS A 24 21.80 -16.09 16.23
N THR A 25 22.35 -15.43 15.21
CA THR A 25 22.64 -13.99 15.29
C THR A 25 21.37 -13.21 15.00
N GLY A 26 20.98 -12.31 15.87
CA GLY A 26 19.82 -11.44 15.65
C GLY A 26 19.94 -10.61 14.37
N PRO A 27 18.84 -10.19 13.73
CA PRO A 27 18.84 -9.45 12.46
C PRO A 27 19.19 -7.97 12.71
N ILE A 28 20.44 -7.68 13.05
CA ILE A 28 20.92 -6.37 13.50
C ILE A 28 20.61 -5.26 12.48
N THR A 29 20.84 -5.50 11.19
CA THR A 29 20.55 -4.52 10.14
C THR A 29 19.05 -4.16 10.09
N MET A 30 18.18 -5.16 10.25
CA MET A 30 16.74 -4.92 10.29
C MET A 30 16.32 -4.15 11.55
N ILE A 31 16.99 -4.39 12.67
CA ILE A 31 16.75 -3.64 13.92
C ILE A 31 17.13 -2.17 13.75
N TYR A 32 18.26 -1.87 13.11
CA TYR A 32 18.63 -0.50 12.78
C TYR A 32 17.62 0.15 11.81
N ALA A 33 17.19 -0.56 10.78
CA ALA A 33 16.17 -0.06 9.85
C ALA A 33 14.83 0.21 10.56
N MET A 34 14.41 -0.67 11.46
CA MET A 34 13.21 -0.47 12.28
C MET A 34 13.34 0.74 13.22
N ARG A 35 14.49 0.89 13.88
CA ARG A 35 14.76 2.06 14.73
C ARG A 35 14.60 3.37 13.95
N GLU A 36 15.14 3.42 12.72
CA GLU A 36 15.02 4.61 11.88
C GLU A 36 13.59 4.85 11.42
N ALA A 37 12.87 3.81 11.03
CA ALA A 37 11.46 3.92 10.66
C ALA A 37 10.59 4.42 11.81
N LEU A 38 10.85 3.95 13.03
CA LEU A 38 10.15 4.42 14.24
C LEU A 38 10.52 5.86 14.59
N ARG A 39 11.79 6.26 14.43
CA ARG A 39 12.24 7.63 14.63
C ARG A 39 11.47 8.60 13.71
N ILE A 40 11.39 8.29 12.42
CA ILE A 40 10.64 9.07 11.43
C ILE A 40 9.15 9.15 11.82
N ALA A 41 8.55 8.04 12.23
CA ALA A 41 7.14 8.02 12.63
C ALA A 41 6.87 8.88 13.88
N LEU A 42 7.80 8.87 14.84
CA LEU A 42 7.70 9.68 16.06
C LEU A 42 7.93 11.17 15.78
N GLU A 43 8.84 11.52 14.88
CA GLU A 43 9.07 12.90 14.46
C GLU A 43 7.86 13.51 13.74
N GLU A 44 7.21 12.74 12.86
CA GLU A 44 5.96 13.17 12.22
C GLU A 44 4.83 13.32 13.25
N GLY A 45 4.80 12.46 14.26
CA GLY A 45 3.72 12.33 15.22
C GLY A 45 2.57 11.46 14.70
N LEU A 46 2.02 10.62 15.56
CA LEU A 46 1.00 9.63 15.15
C LEU A 46 -0.27 10.28 14.62
N GLU A 47 -0.75 11.35 15.25
CA GLU A 47 -1.97 12.02 14.82
C GLU A 47 -1.82 12.67 13.44
N ALA A 48 -0.69 13.34 13.18
CA ALA A 48 -0.38 13.93 11.89
C ALA A 48 -0.25 12.83 10.83
N ARG A 49 0.41 11.71 11.18
CA ARG A 49 0.55 10.55 10.30
C ARG A 49 -0.80 9.93 9.95
N PHE A 50 -1.70 9.77 10.90
CA PHE A 50 -3.06 9.27 10.66
C PHE A 50 -3.86 10.22 9.77
N ALA A 51 -3.79 11.53 10.03
CA ALA A 51 -4.45 12.55 9.22
C ALA A 51 -3.94 12.52 7.77
N ARG A 52 -2.62 12.42 7.55
CA ARG A 52 -2.01 12.34 6.22
C ARG A 52 -2.47 11.10 5.44
N HIS A 53 -2.49 9.93 6.08
CA HIS A 53 -2.96 8.69 5.44
C HIS A 53 -4.45 8.77 5.08
N ARG A 54 -5.28 9.33 5.96
CA ARG A 54 -6.71 9.56 5.71
C ARG A 54 -6.92 10.50 4.53
N LYS A 55 -6.19 11.61 4.51
CA LYS A 55 -6.23 12.60 3.42
C LYS A 55 -5.83 11.99 2.07
N ALA A 56 -4.77 11.17 2.06
CA ALA A 56 -4.32 10.48 0.86
C ALA A 56 -5.38 9.48 0.36
N HIS A 57 -6.01 8.74 1.25
CA HIS A 57 -7.12 7.85 0.92
C HIS A 57 -8.32 8.61 0.32
N GLU A 58 -8.76 9.68 0.99
CA GLU A 58 -9.88 10.51 0.51
C GLU A 58 -9.61 11.07 -0.89
N ALA A 59 -8.40 11.58 -1.13
CA ALA A 59 -8.00 12.09 -2.43
C ALA A 59 -7.96 10.98 -3.50
N PHE A 60 -7.44 9.82 -3.14
CA PHE A 60 -7.39 8.68 -4.03
C PHE A 60 -8.79 8.18 -4.40
N VAL A 61 -9.68 8.04 -3.43
CA VAL A 61 -11.08 7.62 -3.65
C VAL A 61 -11.81 8.62 -4.53
N ALA A 62 -11.67 9.93 -4.28
CA ALA A 62 -12.26 10.95 -5.13
C ALA A 62 -11.79 10.85 -6.59
N GLY A 63 -10.50 10.54 -6.80
CA GLY A 63 -9.96 10.29 -8.15
C GLY A 63 -10.54 9.03 -8.80
N LEU A 64 -10.69 7.94 -8.04
CA LEU A 64 -11.31 6.71 -8.55
C LEU A 64 -12.78 6.94 -8.94
N GLU A 65 -13.54 7.61 -8.08
CA GLU A 65 -14.95 7.94 -8.34
C GLU A 65 -15.12 8.81 -9.59
N ALA A 66 -14.21 9.78 -9.81
CA ALA A 66 -14.20 10.61 -11.01
C ALA A 66 -13.94 9.80 -12.30
N MET A 67 -13.26 8.66 -12.19
CA MET A 67 -13.13 7.69 -13.29
C MET A 67 -14.29 6.69 -13.38
N GLY A 68 -15.25 6.71 -12.45
CA GLY A 68 -16.31 5.71 -12.37
C GLY A 68 -15.86 4.38 -11.75
N LEU A 69 -14.69 4.33 -11.11
CA LEU A 69 -14.20 3.15 -10.42
C LEU A 69 -14.76 3.07 -9.00
N THR A 70 -14.89 1.86 -8.48
CA THR A 70 -15.43 1.62 -7.15
C THR A 70 -14.49 0.80 -6.29
N LEU A 71 -14.52 1.03 -4.99
CA LEU A 71 -13.84 0.17 -4.03
C LEU A 71 -14.64 -1.12 -3.79
N PHE A 72 -13.90 -2.22 -3.59
CA PHE A 72 -14.49 -3.51 -3.23
C PHE A 72 -15.11 -3.48 -1.83
N ALA A 73 -14.41 -2.86 -0.86
CA ALA A 73 -14.90 -2.74 0.50
C ALA A 73 -16.05 -1.74 0.59
N ARG A 74 -17.18 -2.17 1.15
CA ARG A 74 -18.34 -1.33 1.45
C ARG A 74 -18.36 -1.02 2.95
N GLY A 75 -18.62 0.23 3.30
CA GLY A 75 -18.64 0.69 4.70
C GLY A 75 -17.26 1.09 5.21
N LYS A 76 -16.81 0.56 6.36
CA LYS A 76 -15.51 0.92 6.95
C LYS A 76 -14.35 0.43 6.08
N GLN A 77 -13.44 1.33 5.75
CA GLN A 77 -12.29 1.09 4.88
C GLN A 77 -10.99 1.37 5.62
N LEU A 78 -9.91 0.72 5.21
CA LEU A 78 -8.56 1.02 5.67
C LEU A 78 -7.97 2.13 4.80
N PRO A 79 -7.58 3.28 5.37
CA PRO A 79 -6.98 4.36 4.57
C PRO A 79 -5.71 3.95 3.81
N MET A 80 -4.95 3.00 4.37
CA MET A 80 -3.66 2.60 3.83
C MET A 80 -3.73 1.51 2.77
N LEU A 81 -4.86 0.80 2.61
CA LEU A 81 -5.01 -0.28 1.63
C LEU A 81 -6.35 -0.18 0.91
N ASN A 82 -6.29 0.07 -0.37
CA ASN A 82 -7.45 0.25 -1.22
C ASN A 82 -7.58 -0.93 -2.18
N VAL A 83 -8.72 -1.59 -2.16
CA VAL A 83 -9.05 -2.68 -3.08
C VAL A 83 -10.06 -2.14 -4.08
N ILE A 84 -9.68 -2.08 -5.36
CA ILE A 84 -10.44 -1.46 -6.44
C ILE A 84 -11.04 -2.57 -7.29
N ASN A 85 -12.32 -2.49 -7.58
CA ASN A 85 -12.97 -3.40 -8.54
C ASN A 85 -12.46 -3.11 -9.95
N ILE A 86 -12.03 -4.15 -10.67
CA ILE A 86 -11.63 -4.04 -12.07
C ILE A 86 -12.91 -3.92 -12.92
N PRO A 87 -13.02 -2.90 -13.79
CA PRO A 87 -14.14 -2.78 -14.69
C PRO A 87 -14.26 -3.98 -15.64
N GLU A 88 -15.48 -4.29 -16.05
CA GLU A 88 -15.72 -5.34 -17.04
C GLU A 88 -15.01 -5.04 -18.37
N GLY A 89 -14.40 -6.06 -18.94
CA GLY A 89 -13.65 -5.95 -20.21
C GLY A 89 -12.23 -5.43 -20.08
N ILE A 90 -11.76 -5.07 -18.88
CA ILE A 90 -10.38 -4.61 -18.61
C ILE A 90 -9.48 -5.78 -18.21
N ASP A 91 -8.35 -5.92 -18.89
CA ASP A 91 -7.31 -6.91 -18.56
C ASP A 91 -6.44 -6.42 -17.40
N ASP A 92 -6.53 -7.12 -16.27
CA ASP A 92 -5.73 -6.90 -15.05
C ASP A 92 -4.23 -6.83 -15.35
N LEU A 93 -3.71 -7.81 -16.07
CA LEU A 93 -2.28 -7.93 -16.31
C LEU A 93 -1.76 -6.82 -17.22
N ALA A 94 -2.53 -6.43 -18.24
CA ALA A 94 -2.16 -5.36 -19.15
C ALA A 94 -2.07 -4.02 -18.40
N VAL A 95 -3.05 -3.68 -17.55
CA VAL A 95 -3.00 -2.47 -16.71
C VAL A 95 -1.77 -2.48 -15.80
N ARG A 96 -1.53 -3.59 -15.07
CA ARG A 96 -0.38 -3.66 -14.15
C ARG A 96 0.95 -3.58 -14.86
N ARG A 97 1.10 -4.20 -16.04
CA ARG A 97 2.30 -4.08 -16.87
C ARG A 97 2.53 -2.65 -17.33
N ARG A 98 1.47 -1.98 -17.80
CA ARG A 98 1.54 -0.59 -18.24
C ARG A 98 1.94 0.37 -17.13
N LEU A 99 1.47 0.14 -15.90
CA LEU A 99 1.91 0.90 -14.73
C LEU A 99 3.37 0.61 -14.37
N LEU A 100 3.78 -0.66 -14.44
CA LEU A 100 5.16 -1.08 -14.13
C LEU A 100 6.19 -0.45 -15.08
N GLU A 101 5.85 -0.24 -16.36
CA GLU A 101 6.67 0.49 -17.33
C GLU A 101 6.95 1.94 -16.89
N GLN A 102 6.11 2.49 -16.03
CA GLN A 102 6.26 3.80 -15.41
C GLN A 102 6.84 3.73 -13.98
N ASN A 103 7.41 2.59 -13.58
CA ASN A 103 7.91 2.31 -12.24
C ASN A 103 6.83 2.40 -11.15
N ILE A 104 5.58 2.12 -11.50
CA ILE A 104 4.44 2.07 -10.58
C ILE A 104 3.99 0.61 -10.45
N GLU A 105 4.13 0.04 -9.27
CA GLU A 105 3.66 -1.31 -8.98
C GLU A 105 2.37 -1.27 -8.16
N ILE A 106 1.34 -1.94 -8.64
CA ILE A 106 0.14 -2.29 -7.89
C ILE A 106 -0.06 -3.81 -7.90
N SER A 107 -0.68 -4.32 -6.85
CA SER A 107 -0.91 -5.76 -6.73
C SER A 107 -2.29 -6.14 -7.29
N GLY A 108 -2.38 -7.30 -7.96
CA GLY A 108 -3.67 -7.92 -8.28
C GLY A 108 -4.37 -8.49 -7.05
N GLY A 109 -5.63 -8.84 -7.18
CA GLY A 109 -6.35 -9.63 -6.20
C GLY A 109 -5.78 -11.04 -6.09
N PHE A 110 -6.10 -11.74 -5.01
CA PHE A 110 -5.75 -13.15 -4.87
C PHE A 110 -6.96 -13.98 -4.41
N GLY A 111 -6.87 -15.29 -4.55
CA GLY A 111 -7.98 -16.18 -4.28
C GLY A 111 -9.21 -15.82 -5.13
N PRO A 112 -10.39 -15.67 -4.54
CA PRO A 112 -11.62 -15.34 -5.26
C PRO A 112 -11.61 -13.98 -5.99
N LEU A 113 -10.68 -13.08 -5.63
CA LEU A 113 -10.51 -11.75 -6.24
C LEU A 113 -9.43 -11.70 -7.33
N ALA A 114 -8.78 -12.80 -7.65
CA ALA A 114 -7.80 -12.86 -8.73
C ALA A 114 -8.44 -12.43 -10.06
N GLY A 115 -7.83 -11.46 -10.74
CA GLY A 115 -8.33 -10.87 -11.98
C GLY A 115 -9.61 -10.01 -11.84
N LYS A 116 -10.10 -9.79 -10.61
CA LYS A 116 -11.32 -9.01 -10.34
C LYS A 116 -11.07 -7.73 -9.56
N ALA A 117 -9.92 -7.60 -8.95
CA ALA A 117 -9.58 -6.42 -8.14
C ALA A 117 -8.09 -6.10 -8.20
N TRP A 118 -7.77 -4.82 -8.03
CA TRP A 118 -6.42 -4.34 -7.73
C TRP A 118 -6.31 -3.95 -6.27
N ARG A 119 -5.11 -4.11 -5.72
CA ARG A 119 -4.77 -3.67 -4.35
C ARG A 119 -3.73 -2.57 -4.43
N VAL A 120 -4.07 -1.41 -3.90
CA VAL A 120 -3.21 -0.23 -3.87
C VAL A 120 -2.89 0.14 -2.44
N GLY A 121 -1.60 0.15 -2.11
CA GLY A 121 -1.09 0.55 -0.81
C GLY A 121 -0.73 2.03 -0.77
N LEU A 122 -1.42 2.80 0.06
CA LEU A 122 -1.11 4.19 0.37
C LEU A 122 -0.46 4.26 1.76
N MET A 123 0.77 3.76 1.86
CA MET A 123 1.48 3.63 3.14
C MET A 123 2.78 4.42 3.14
N GLY A 124 3.14 5.01 4.29
CA GLY A 124 4.40 5.72 4.47
C GLY A 124 4.58 6.84 3.45
N VAL A 125 5.62 6.75 2.64
CA VAL A 125 5.94 7.75 1.60
C VAL A 125 4.90 7.82 0.48
N ASN A 126 4.15 6.75 0.24
CA ASN A 126 3.09 6.72 -0.79
C ASN A 126 1.80 7.42 -0.35
N ALA A 127 1.64 7.72 0.95
CA ALA A 127 0.51 8.50 1.45
C ALA A 127 0.78 10.00 1.36
N ASN A 128 1.21 10.48 0.20
CA ASN A 128 1.50 11.88 -0.10
C ASN A 128 0.85 12.30 -1.43
N PRO A 129 0.65 13.60 -1.69
CA PRO A 129 0.00 14.06 -2.91
C PRO A 129 0.68 13.57 -4.20
N ALA A 130 2.01 13.66 -4.30
CA ALA A 130 2.71 13.31 -5.54
C ALA A 130 2.51 11.85 -5.96
N PRO A 131 2.75 10.81 -5.11
CA PRO A 131 2.46 9.41 -5.47
C PRO A 131 1.00 9.16 -5.83
N VAL A 132 0.05 9.74 -5.09
CA VAL A 132 -1.39 9.57 -5.34
C VAL A 132 -1.78 10.14 -6.70
N LEU A 133 -1.37 11.36 -7.01
CA LEU A 133 -1.69 12.01 -8.29
C LEU A 133 -1.01 11.32 -9.47
N THR A 134 0.24 10.87 -9.29
CA THR A 134 0.97 10.11 -10.31
C THR A 134 0.28 8.78 -10.63
N LEU A 135 -0.11 8.03 -9.60
CA LEU A 135 -0.84 6.77 -9.80
C LEU A 135 -2.19 6.99 -10.49
N LEU A 136 -2.97 7.98 -10.06
CA LEU A 136 -4.27 8.27 -10.68
C LEU A 136 -4.14 8.61 -12.17
N GLY A 137 -3.19 9.46 -12.52
CA GLY A 137 -2.95 9.81 -13.93
C GLY A 137 -2.45 8.63 -14.78
N ALA A 138 -1.56 7.81 -14.22
CA ALA A 138 -1.07 6.62 -14.90
C ALA A 138 -2.16 5.55 -15.07
N LEU A 139 -3.00 5.35 -14.05
CA LEU A 139 -4.13 4.40 -14.10
C LEU A 139 -5.17 4.85 -15.14
N GLU A 140 -5.51 6.14 -15.19
CA GLU A 140 -6.40 6.71 -16.19
C GLU A 140 -5.88 6.44 -17.61
N ALA A 141 -4.59 6.67 -17.85
CA ALA A 141 -3.96 6.42 -19.14
C ALA A 141 -3.98 4.93 -19.51
N ALA A 142 -3.63 4.04 -18.58
CA ALA A 142 -3.63 2.59 -18.81
C ALA A 142 -5.03 2.04 -19.09
N LEU A 143 -6.05 2.57 -18.46
CA LEU A 143 -7.46 2.21 -18.72
C LEU A 143 -7.92 2.71 -20.09
N ALA A 144 -7.56 3.94 -20.46
CA ALA A 144 -7.91 4.52 -21.75
C ALA A 144 -7.32 3.73 -22.93
N GLU A 145 -6.09 3.21 -22.79
CA GLU A 145 -5.45 2.32 -23.77
C GLU A 145 -6.25 1.03 -24.04
N GLN A 146 -7.06 0.58 -23.07
CA GLN A 146 -7.95 -0.56 -23.20
C GLN A 146 -9.40 -0.18 -23.59
N GLY A 147 -9.62 1.08 -23.97
CA GLY A 147 -10.93 1.57 -24.39
C GLY A 147 -11.89 1.92 -23.26
N TYR A 148 -11.43 1.94 -22.01
CA TYR A 148 -12.23 2.42 -20.90
C TYR A 148 -12.49 3.92 -21.03
N ARG A 149 -13.75 4.33 -20.91
CA ARG A 149 -14.16 5.72 -21.12
C ARG A 149 -14.28 6.44 -19.77
N CYS A 150 -13.39 7.39 -19.53
CA CYS A 150 -13.49 8.37 -18.47
C CYS A 150 -13.05 9.75 -18.99
N GLU A 151 -13.42 10.79 -18.30
CA GLU A 151 -12.98 12.15 -18.65
C GLU A 151 -11.49 12.30 -18.33
N ARG A 152 -10.71 12.68 -19.32
CA ARG A 152 -9.24 12.80 -19.19
C ARG A 152 -8.85 13.89 -18.19
N GLY A 153 -8.02 13.52 -17.21
CA GLY A 153 -7.56 14.41 -16.15
C GLY A 153 -8.54 14.58 -15.00
N ALA A 154 -9.76 14.04 -15.08
CA ALA A 154 -10.77 14.17 -14.03
C ALA A 154 -10.32 13.55 -12.71
N ALA A 155 -9.64 12.41 -12.74
CA ALA A 155 -9.13 11.75 -11.55
C ALA A 155 -8.14 12.61 -10.77
N VAL A 156 -7.16 13.18 -11.49
CA VAL A 156 -6.15 14.06 -10.90
C VAL A 156 -6.77 15.36 -10.40
N ALA A 157 -7.74 15.92 -11.14
CA ALA A 157 -8.44 17.14 -10.74
C ALA A 157 -9.23 16.93 -9.44
N ALA A 158 -10.03 15.86 -9.35
CA ALA A 158 -10.81 15.52 -8.17
C ALA A 158 -9.91 15.31 -6.93
N ALA A 159 -8.82 14.57 -7.07
CA ALA A 159 -7.87 14.35 -5.98
C ALA A 159 -7.20 15.65 -5.51
N ARG A 160 -6.85 16.56 -6.43
CA ARG A 160 -6.29 17.88 -6.08
C ARG A 160 -7.25 18.72 -5.26
N GLU A 161 -8.54 18.70 -5.57
CA GLU A 161 -9.53 19.45 -4.80
C GLU A 161 -9.63 18.95 -3.34
N VAL A 162 -9.47 17.66 -3.10
CA VAL A 162 -9.39 17.12 -1.74
C VAL A 162 -8.15 17.66 -1.02
N TYR A 163 -6.99 17.73 -1.65
CA TYR A 163 -5.76 18.23 -1.02
C TYR A 163 -5.77 19.76 -0.74
N LYS A 164 -6.63 20.53 -1.41
CA LYS A 164 -6.78 21.99 -1.16
C LYS A 164 -7.60 22.31 0.10
N ARG A 165 -8.44 21.40 0.55
CA ARG A 165 -9.27 21.51 1.78
C ARG A 165 -8.46 21.19 3.03
#